data_59cec71285768c551d5ee60d3ba4a456
#
_entry.id   59cec71285768c551d5ee60d3ba4a456
#
_cell.length_a   1.000
_cell.length_b   1.000
_cell.length_c   1.000
_cell.angle_alpha   90.00
_cell.angle_beta   90.00
_cell.angle_gamma   90.00
#
_symmetry.space_group_name_H-M   'P 1'
#
loop_
_entity.id
_entity.type
_entity.pdbx_description
1 polymer ?
#
loop_
_entity_poly.entity_id
_entity_poly.type
_entity_poly.pdbx_seq_one_letter_code
_entity_poly.pdbx_strand_id
1 'polypeptide(L)'
;MKIIGFLFYLLFVLCFCAGAQTVIPLYEGAIPGEKQHENKEYDDNGIYSFVSKPDLTIYLPEVDSKVKTAVVICPGGGYHVVCASYEGHKIAKEMNKKGVAAFVLKYRLPNDNTCENKSIAPLQDAQRAIKVVRDNAEKWGIDPNQIGIMGFSAGGHLAATAGTHFSKSYIENKEGTSLRPDFMMLVYPVISMQPELTHGGSRDNLLGKNASSELLELFSNEKQVTEKTPRTFLTHAQDDDVVSVENSLRFYEALKAKNVSADMHLFSKGKHGYPLEPAASNWLGDVFKWMKEQELVD
;
A
#
# COMPACT_ATOMS: atom_id res chain seq x y z
N MET A 1 42.52 55.92 -18.57
CA MET A 1 42.10 54.58 -19.05
C MET A 1 41.22 53.99 -17.97
N LYS A 2 39.88 54.00 -18.14
CA LYS A 2 38.92 53.45 -17.18
C LYS A 2 38.53 52.07 -17.70
N ILE A 3 38.85 51.04 -16.92
CA ILE A 3 38.43 49.64 -17.20
C ILE A 3 37.05 49.43 -16.57
N ILE A 4 36.03 49.24 -17.42
CA ILE A 4 34.66 48.90 -17.02
C ILE A 4 34.59 47.39 -16.97
N GLY A 5 34.53 46.85 -15.74
CA GLY A 5 34.29 45.42 -15.51
C GLY A 5 32.80 45.09 -15.74
N PHE A 6 32.51 44.26 -16.73
CA PHE A 6 31.19 43.68 -16.94
C PHE A 6 31.01 42.47 -16.00
N LEU A 7 30.11 42.59 -15.04
CA LEU A 7 29.71 41.50 -14.17
C LEU A 7 28.62 40.71 -14.88
N PHE A 8 28.94 39.50 -15.36
CA PHE A 8 27.96 38.56 -15.90
C PHE A 8 27.24 37.89 -14.75
N TYR A 9 26.00 38.27 -14.52
CA TYR A 9 25.09 37.51 -13.67
C TYR A 9 24.60 36.26 -14.44
N LEU A 10 25.11 35.09 -14.06
CA LEU A 10 24.58 33.80 -14.56
C LEU A 10 23.27 33.51 -13.83
N LEU A 11 22.13 33.80 -14.49
CA LEU A 11 20.82 33.38 -14.01
C LEU A 11 20.73 31.86 -14.19
N PHE A 12 20.87 31.13 -13.11
CA PHE A 12 20.51 29.70 -13.07
C PHE A 12 18.99 29.62 -13.10
N VAL A 13 18.41 29.44 -14.28
CA VAL A 13 17.02 29.05 -14.43
C VAL A 13 16.92 27.58 -14.03
N LEU A 14 16.48 27.32 -12.79
CA LEU A 14 16.02 26.00 -12.37
C LEU A 14 14.76 25.70 -13.18
N CYS A 15 14.92 25.00 -14.32
CA CYS A 15 13.81 24.32 -14.96
C CYS A 15 13.31 23.24 -14.00
N PHE A 16 12.25 23.52 -13.26
CA PHE A 16 11.42 22.48 -12.67
C PHE A 16 10.79 21.70 -13.83
N CYS A 17 11.38 20.57 -14.19
CA CYS A 17 10.69 19.58 -15.02
C CYS A 17 9.50 19.05 -14.21
N ALA A 18 8.33 19.58 -14.50
CA ALA A 18 7.07 19.02 -14.02
C ALA A 18 6.99 17.52 -14.44
N GLY A 19 6.82 16.63 -13.47
CA GLY A 19 6.27 15.32 -13.72
C GLY A 19 7.19 14.11 -13.83
N ALA A 20 8.48 14.18 -13.53
CA ALA A 20 9.28 12.95 -13.41
C ALA A 20 8.91 12.21 -12.11
N GLN A 21 8.31 11.04 -12.26
CA GLN A 21 8.09 10.14 -11.13
C GLN A 21 9.44 9.79 -10.49
N THR A 22 9.58 10.02 -9.19
CA THR A 22 10.78 9.64 -8.47
C THR A 22 10.59 8.22 -7.94
N VAL A 23 11.44 7.29 -8.39
CA VAL A 23 11.50 5.93 -7.84
C VAL A 23 12.72 5.85 -6.93
N ILE A 24 12.51 5.38 -5.72
CA ILE A 24 13.59 5.13 -4.76
C ILE A 24 13.63 3.66 -4.37
N PRO A 25 14.81 3.05 -4.23
CA PRO A 25 14.91 1.72 -3.64
C PRO A 25 14.35 1.75 -2.20
N LEU A 26 13.62 0.71 -1.82
CA LEU A 26 13.02 0.64 -0.49
C LEU A 26 14.07 0.48 0.62
N TYR A 27 15.20 -0.15 0.29
CA TYR A 27 16.35 -0.37 1.18
C TYR A 27 17.60 0.21 0.54
N GLU A 28 18.36 1.00 1.27
CA GLU A 28 19.65 1.57 0.84
C GLU A 28 20.82 0.56 0.92
N GLY A 29 20.59 -0.59 1.54
CA GLY A 29 21.59 -1.64 1.76
C GLY A 29 20.98 -3.04 1.60
N ALA A 30 21.38 -3.96 2.47
CA ALA A 30 20.88 -5.33 2.44
C ALA A 30 19.36 -5.38 2.67
N ILE A 31 18.67 -6.16 1.85
CA ILE A 31 17.24 -6.42 1.98
C ILE A 31 17.04 -7.52 3.03
N PRO A 32 16.20 -7.31 4.07
CA PRO A 32 16.02 -8.29 5.13
C PRO A 32 15.57 -9.65 4.60
N GLY A 33 16.28 -10.72 4.98
CA GLY A 33 15.97 -12.08 4.57
C GLY A 33 16.09 -12.36 3.07
N GLU A 34 16.85 -11.53 2.33
CA GLU A 34 17.15 -11.80 0.93
C GLU A 34 18.18 -12.94 0.80
N LYS A 35 17.88 -13.94 -0.02
CA LYS A 35 18.84 -14.96 -0.45
C LYS A 35 19.59 -14.50 -1.67
N GLN A 36 20.80 -15.02 -1.86
CA GLN A 36 21.53 -14.84 -3.12
C GLN A 36 20.75 -15.49 -4.27
N HIS A 37 20.41 -14.73 -5.30
CA HIS A 37 19.64 -15.18 -6.45
C HIS A 37 19.95 -14.33 -7.68
N GLU A 38 19.63 -14.87 -8.86
CA GLU A 38 19.56 -14.09 -10.10
C GLU A 38 18.30 -13.22 -10.10
N ASN A 39 18.44 -11.95 -10.46
CA ASN A 39 17.27 -11.09 -10.64
C ASN A 39 16.52 -11.49 -11.93
N LYS A 40 15.29 -11.97 -11.76
CA LYS A 40 14.38 -12.37 -12.85
C LYS A 40 13.17 -11.46 -12.95
N GLU A 41 13.24 -10.29 -12.33
CA GLU A 41 12.14 -9.32 -12.38
C GLU A 41 11.81 -8.95 -13.82
N TYR A 42 10.54 -8.97 -14.14
CA TYR A 42 10.00 -8.64 -15.45
C TYR A 42 8.85 -7.66 -15.31
N ASP A 43 8.88 -6.60 -16.12
CA ASP A 43 7.85 -5.57 -16.20
C ASP A 43 7.09 -5.71 -17.52
N ASP A 44 5.79 -5.97 -17.42
CA ASP A 44 4.86 -5.91 -18.54
C ASP A 44 3.89 -4.74 -18.33
N ASN A 45 4.29 -3.55 -18.81
CA ASN A 45 3.49 -2.33 -18.74
C ASN A 45 2.99 -1.98 -17.33
N GLY A 46 3.85 -2.14 -16.33
CA GLY A 46 3.55 -1.86 -14.92
C GLY A 46 2.84 -3.01 -14.20
N ILE A 47 2.89 -4.21 -14.77
CA ILE A 47 2.60 -5.47 -14.09
C ILE A 47 3.93 -6.18 -13.85
N TYR A 48 4.39 -6.17 -12.61
CA TYR A 48 5.69 -6.71 -12.24
C TYR A 48 5.59 -8.16 -11.79
N SER A 49 6.41 -9.02 -12.39
CA SER A 49 6.58 -10.43 -12.01
C SER A 49 7.94 -10.66 -11.37
N PHE A 50 8.06 -11.69 -10.52
CA PHE A 50 9.30 -12.10 -9.86
C PHE A 50 10.01 -10.99 -9.08
N VAL A 51 9.25 -10.02 -8.55
CA VAL A 51 9.80 -8.89 -7.80
C VAL A 51 10.63 -9.41 -6.62
N SER A 52 11.92 -9.07 -6.63
CA SER A 52 12.88 -9.36 -5.56
C SER A 52 13.57 -8.11 -5.03
N LYS A 53 13.52 -7.01 -5.79
CA LYS A 53 14.06 -5.70 -5.43
C LYS A 53 12.91 -4.70 -5.25
N PRO A 54 12.47 -4.49 -3.98
CA PRO A 54 11.34 -3.61 -3.73
C PRO A 54 11.73 -2.14 -3.85
N ASP A 55 10.79 -1.32 -4.34
CA ASP A 55 10.94 0.13 -4.45
C ASP A 55 9.66 0.90 -4.13
N LEU A 56 9.78 2.21 -4.00
CA LEU A 56 8.68 3.15 -3.87
C LEU A 56 8.69 4.14 -5.03
N THR A 57 7.58 4.22 -5.74
CA THR A 57 7.33 5.32 -6.68
C THR A 57 6.59 6.44 -5.96
N ILE A 58 7.18 7.62 -5.94
CA ILE A 58 6.73 8.78 -5.17
C ILE A 58 5.88 9.69 -6.05
N TYR A 59 4.72 10.07 -5.54
CA TYR A 59 3.79 11.04 -6.12
C TYR A 59 3.50 12.13 -5.09
N LEU A 60 4.11 13.29 -5.22
CA LEU A 60 3.80 14.44 -4.39
C LEU A 60 2.77 15.32 -5.08
N PRO A 61 1.74 15.81 -4.37
CA PRO A 61 0.73 16.67 -4.96
C PRO A 61 1.30 18.02 -5.34
N GLU A 62 0.86 18.56 -6.48
CA GLU A 62 1.14 19.93 -6.90
C GLU A 62 0.19 20.93 -6.23
N VAL A 63 -0.94 20.45 -5.75
CA VAL A 63 -1.96 21.26 -5.07
C VAL A 63 -1.55 21.51 -3.64
N ASP A 64 -1.50 22.79 -3.24
CA ASP A 64 -1.27 23.14 -1.84
C ASP A 64 -2.53 22.80 -1.02
N SER A 65 -2.41 21.77 -0.22
CA SER A 65 -3.46 21.30 0.71
C SER A 65 -3.09 21.73 2.13
N LYS A 66 -4.11 22.11 2.92
CA LYS A 66 -3.93 22.38 4.35
C LYS A 66 -3.68 21.08 5.12
N VAL A 67 -4.29 20.00 4.66
CA VAL A 67 -4.11 18.67 5.23
C VAL A 67 -2.96 17.98 4.51
N LYS A 68 -1.98 17.52 5.27
CA LYS A 68 -0.72 16.96 4.74
C LYS A 68 -0.71 15.44 4.83
N THR A 69 -1.74 14.81 4.25
CA THR A 69 -1.94 13.35 4.26
C THR A 69 -1.08 12.65 3.23
N ALA A 70 -0.62 11.45 3.60
CA ALA A 70 0.06 10.53 2.71
C ALA A 70 -0.57 9.14 2.72
N VAL A 71 -0.40 8.39 1.64
CA VAL A 71 -0.87 7.01 1.52
C VAL A 71 0.18 6.13 0.85
N VAL A 72 0.53 5.01 1.47
CA VAL A 72 1.27 3.90 0.85
C VAL A 72 0.27 3.02 0.13
N ILE A 73 0.47 2.77 -1.17
CA ILE A 73 -0.45 1.99 -2.00
C ILE A 73 0.20 0.63 -2.30
N CYS A 74 -0.50 -0.44 -1.94
CA CYS A 74 -0.13 -1.83 -2.18
C CYS A 74 -1.03 -2.41 -3.30
N PRO A 75 -0.56 -2.48 -4.55
CA PRO A 75 -1.33 -3.07 -5.64
C PRO A 75 -1.58 -4.57 -5.43
N GLY A 76 -2.64 -5.10 -6.04
CA GLY A 76 -2.96 -6.51 -6.03
C GLY A 76 -2.13 -7.34 -7.01
N GLY A 77 -2.65 -8.52 -7.33
CA GLY A 77 -2.02 -9.48 -8.24
C GLY A 77 -1.77 -10.86 -7.62
N GLY A 78 -2.56 -11.23 -6.59
CA GLY A 78 -2.56 -12.57 -6.01
C GLY A 78 -1.25 -13.00 -5.35
N TYR A 79 -0.36 -12.08 -5.00
CA TYR A 79 1.03 -12.35 -4.62
C TYR A 79 1.85 -13.09 -5.72
N HIS A 80 1.34 -13.13 -6.93
CA HIS A 80 2.00 -13.69 -8.11
C HIS A 80 2.64 -12.60 -8.97
N VAL A 81 1.95 -11.46 -9.06
CA VAL A 81 2.43 -10.24 -9.71
C VAL A 81 2.10 -9.02 -8.84
N VAL A 82 2.63 -7.85 -9.22
CA VAL A 82 2.23 -6.55 -8.66
C VAL A 82 1.62 -5.72 -9.79
N CYS A 83 0.30 -5.48 -9.74
CA CYS A 83 -0.47 -4.74 -10.75
C CYS A 83 -0.34 -3.22 -10.56
N ALA A 84 0.88 -2.68 -10.60
CA ALA A 84 1.15 -1.29 -10.23
C ALA A 84 0.55 -0.26 -11.21
N SER A 85 0.35 -0.60 -12.50
CA SER A 85 -0.20 0.34 -13.48
C SER A 85 -1.61 0.80 -13.11
N TYR A 86 -2.49 -0.13 -12.73
CA TYR A 86 -3.90 0.15 -12.48
C TYR A 86 -4.19 0.49 -11.02
N GLU A 87 -3.73 -0.36 -10.10
CA GLU A 87 -4.02 -0.29 -8.68
C GLU A 87 -2.99 0.53 -7.90
N GLY A 88 -1.95 1.00 -8.59
CA GLY A 88 -0.89 1.86 -8.05
C GLY A 88 -0.89 3.23 -8.69
N HIS A 89 -0.25 3.34 -9.86
CA HIS A 89 0.05 4.62 -10.51
C HIS A 89 -1.18 5.46 -10.89
N LYS A 90 -2.27 4.82 -11.37
CA LYS A 90 -3.53 5.54 -11.64
C LYS A 90 -4.12 6.10 -10.35
N ILE A 91 -4.18 5.30 -9.30
CA ILE A 91 -4.74 5.70 -8.01
C ILE A 91 -3.91 6.81 -7.38
N ALA A 92 -2.58 6.70 -7.42
CA ALA A 92 -1.68 7.73 -6.90
C ALA A 92 -1.92 9.10 -7.55
N LYS A 93 -2.15 9.13 -8.87
CA LYS A 93 -2.49 10.36 -9.59
C LYS A 93 -3.84 10.96 -9.14
N GLU A 94 -4.85 10.12 -8.88
CA GLU A 94 -6.13 10.60 -8.36
C GLU A 94 -6.02 11.13 -6.93
N MET A 95 -5.22 10.48 -6.07
CA MET A 95 -4.90 10.98 -4.73
C MET A 95 -4.21 12.34 -4.77
N ASN A 96 -3.24 12.53 -5.67
CA ASN A 96 -2.55 13.81 -5.84
C ASN A 96 -3.48 14.96 -6.22
N LYS A 97 -4.52 14.72 -7.05
CA LYS A 97 -5.53 15.74 -7.40
C LYS A 97 -6.30 16.25 -6.18
N LYS A 98 -6.29 15.49 -5.09
CA LYS A 98 -6.92 15.83 -3.81
C LYS A 98 -5.92 16.30 -2.74
N GLY A 99 -4.68 16.59 -3.14
CA GLY A 99 -3.64 17.05 -2.23
C GLY A 99 -3.01 15.96 -1.35
N VAL A 100 -3.28 14.68 -1.64
CA VAL A 100 -2.72 13.54 -0.89
C VAL A 100 -1.43 13.07 -1.54
N ALA A 101 -0.33 13.01 -0.80
CA ALA A 101 0.90 12.37 -1.26
C ALA A 101 0.69 10.85 -1.36
N ALA A 102 1.16 10.23 -2.44
CA ALA A 102 0.97 8.80 -2.66
C ALA A 102 2.30 8.11 -2.97
N PHE A 103 2.47 6.91 -2.41
CA PHE A 103 3.68 6.12 -2.50
C PHE A 103 3.31 4.72 -2.97
N VAL A 104 3.55 4.41 -4.25
CA VAL A 104 3.24 3.10 -4.81
C VAL A 104 4.36 2.14 -4.45
N LEU A 105 4.01 1.10 -3.71
CA LEU A 105 4.94 0.08 -3.26
C LEU A 105 4.99 -1.08 -4.25
N LYS A 106 6.14 -1.25 -4.90
CA LYS A 106 6.49 -2.49 -5.59
C LYS A 106 7.12 -3.42 -4.56
N TYR A 107 6.30 -4.22 -3.87
CA TYR A 107 6.75 -5.13 -2.81
C TYR A 107 7.29 -6.44 -3.38
N ARG A 108 8.20 -7.09 -2.65
CA ARG A 108 8.72 -8.42 -3.01
C ARG A 108 7.59 -9.44 -3.11
N LEU A 109 7.61 -10.21 -4.17
CA LEU A 109 6.72 -11.36 -4.31
C LEU A 109 7.24 -12.56 -3.50
N PRO A 110 6.36 -13.29 -2.80
CA PRO A 110 6.76 -14.43 -1.98
C PRO A 110 7.41 -15.54 -2.82
N ASN A 111 8.69 -15.81 -2.58
CA ASN A 111 9.42 -16.82 -3.30
C ASN A 111 10.49 -17.46 -2.41
N ASP A 112 10.47 -18.81 -2.29
CA ASP A 112 11.40 -19.55 -1.44
C ASP A 112 12.85 -19.50 -1.98
N ASN A 113 13.05 -19.17 -3.25
CA ASN A 113 14.39 -19.02 -3.83
C ASN A 113 15.02 -17.65 -3.54
N THR A 114 14.21 -16.61 -3.29
CA THR A 114 14.68 -15.23 -3.10
C THR A 114 14.55 -14.75 -1.66
N CYS A 115 13.72 -15.39 -0.84
CA CYS A 115 13.43 -15.00 0.53
C CYS A 115 13.74 -16.14 1.51
N GLU A 116 14.36 -15.84 2.64
CA GLU A 116 14.52 -16.78 3.76
C GLU A 116 13.16 -17.18 4.35
N ASN A 117 12.27 -16.20 4.50
CA ASN A 117 10.88 -16.42 4.87
C ASN A 117 9.97 -15.61 3.93
N LYS A 118 9.43 -16.29 2.93
CA LYS A 118 8.58 -15.66 1.92
C LYS A 118 7.29 -15.07 2.48
N SER A 119 6.75 -15.65 3.56
CA SER A 119 5.46 -15.24 4.12
C SER A 119 5.52 -13.84 4.75
N ILE A 120 6.68 -13.43 5.27
CA ILE A 120 6.85 -12.11 5.88
C ILE A 120 7.53 -11.09 4.97
N ALA A 121 8.11 -11.50 3.85
CA ALA A 121 8.85 -10.57 2.99
C ALA A 121 7.99 -9.40 2.49
N PRO A 122 6.74 -9.58 2.01
CA PRO A 122 5.88 -8.44 1.66
C PRO A 122 5.55 -7.54 2.86
N LEU A 123 5.33 -8.13 4.05
CA LEU A 123 5.07 -7.36 5.27
C LEU A 123 6.27 -6.52 5.69
N GLN A 124 7.49 -7.05 5.58
CA GLN A 124 8.72 -6.29 5.80
C GLN A 124 8.76 -5.05 4.90
N ASP A 125 8.41 -5.23 3.62
CA ASP A 125 8.42 -4.13 2.64
C ASP A 125 7.33 -3.10 2.94
N ALA A 126 6.12 -3.52 3.35
CA ALA A 126 5.06 -2.60 3.75
C ALA A 126 5.43 -1.81 5.02
N GLN A 127 6.01 -2.47 6.03
CA GLN A 127 6.51 -1.79 7.23
C GLN A 127 7.64 -0.81 6.88
N ARG A 128 8.55 -1.21 6.01
CA ARG A 128 9.65 -0.33 5.56
C ARG A 128 9.10 0.87 4.79
N ALA A 129 8.10 0.70 3.94
CA ALA A 129 7.46 1.78 3.22
C ALA A 129 6.84 2.81 4.17
N ILE A 130 6.06 2.36 5.17
CA ILE A 130 5.50 3.24 6.20
C ILE A 130 6.61 3.98 6.95
N LYS A 131 7.68 3.27 7.35
CA LYS A 131 8.83 3.88 8.02
C LYS A 131 9.50 4.94 7.15
N VAL A 132 9.80 4.63 5.89
CA VAL A 132 10.44 5.57 4.94
C VAL A 132 9.59 6.83 4.77
N VAL A 133 8.27 6.69 4.61
CA VAL A 133 7.37 7.84 4.46
C VAL A 133 7.35 8.67 5.74
N ARG A 134 7.27 8.04 6.90
CA ARG A 134 7.21 8.73 8.20
C ARG A 134 8.53 9.42 8.56
N ASP A 135 9.67 8.78 8.31
CA ASP A 135 10.99 9.36 8.57
C ASP A 135 11.31 10.55 7.64
N ASN A 136 10.71 10.60 6.45
CA ASN A 136 10.89 11.70 5.49
C ASN A 136 9.69 12.65 5.43
N ALA A 137 8.77 12.59 6.39
CA ALA A 137 7.53 13.35 6.36
C ALA A 137 7.77 14.86 6.23
N GLU A 138 8.68 15.43 7.01
CA GLU A 138 9.06 16.84 6.93
C GLU A 138 9.59 17.21 5.54
N LYS A 139 10.49 16.41 4.98
CA LYS A 139 11.08 16.63 3.64
C LYS A 139 10.03 16.67 2.54
N TRP A 140 8.95 15.88 2.68
CA TRP A 140 7.89 15.79 1.68
C TRP A 140 6.64 16.62 2.02
N GLY A 141 6.70 17.42 3.09
CA GLY A 141 5.59 18.26 3.55
C GLY A 141 4.38 17.44 4.02
N ILE A 142 4.61 16.30 4.66
CA ILE A 142 3.60 15.35 5.16
C ILE A 142 3.49 15.48 6.68
N ASP A 143 2.27 15.32 7.22
CA ASP A 143 2.09 15.11 8.66
C ASP A 143 2.44 13.65 9.00
N PRO A 144 3.43 13.40 9.88
CA PRO A 144 3.81 12.05 10.26
C PRO A 144 2.72 11.26 10.99
N ASN A 145 1.62 11.93 11.42
CA ASN A 145 0.46 11.32 12.05
C ASN A 145 -0.72 11.11 11.08
N GLN A 146 -0.53 11.38 9.78
CA GLN A 146 -1.54 11.20 8.74
C GLN A 146 -1.02 10.36 7.58
N ILE A 147 -0.38 9.24 7.89
CA ILE A 147 0.17 8.28 6.91
C ILE A 147 -0.67 7.01 6.92
N GLY A 148 -1.48 6.84 5.88
CA GLY A 148 -2.31 5.65 5.70
C GLY A 148 -1.68 4.59 4.80
N ILE A 149 -2.39 3.47 4.70
CA ILE A 149 -2.08 2.41 3.76
C ILE A 149 -3.34 2.03 2.98
N MET A 150 -3.20 1.86 1.67
CA MET A 150 -4.26 1.41 0.78
C MET A 150 -3.83 0.13 0.09
N GLY A 151 -4.76 -0.80 -0.08
CA GLY A 151 -4.43 -2.04 -0.77
C GLY A 151 -5.60 -2.65 -1.53
N PHE A 152 -5.28 -3.35 -2.61
CA PHE A 152 -6.21 -3.96 -3.55
C PHE A 152 -6.02 -5.47 -3.55
N SER A 153 -7.09 -6.26 -3.47
CA SER A 153 -7.03 -7.72 -3.59
C SER A 153 -5.99 -8.34 -2.63
N ALA A 154 -4.96 -9.03 -3.13
CA ALA A 154 -3.83 -9.51 -2.34
C ALA A 154 -2.99 -8.36 -1.71
N GLY A 155 -2.90 -7.20 -2.38
CA GLY A 155 -2.33 -5.98 -1.78
C GLY A 155 -3.21 -5.44 -0.65
N GLY A 156 -4.53 -5.68 -0.69
CA GLY A 156 -5.45 -5.43 0.42
C GLY A 156 -5.15 -6.32 1.62
N HIS A 157 -4.81 -7.58 1.38
CA HIS A 157 -4.31 -8.46 2.45
C HIS A 157 -3.01 -7.91 3.05
N LEU A 158 -2.07 -7.48 2.22
CA LEU A 158 -0.81 -6.89 2.69
C LEU A 158 -1.06 -5.63 3.53
N ALA A 159 -1.95 -4.74 3.08
CA ALA A 159 -2.32 -3.53 3.80
C ALA A 159 -2.99 -3.85 5.15
N ALA A 160 -3.92 -4.81 5.16
CA ALA A 160 -4.56 -5.29 6.39
C ALA A 160 -3.54 -5.94 7.35
N THR A 161 -2.59 -6.72 6.80
CA THR A 161 -1.52 -7.33 7.60
C THR A 161 -0.62 -6.25 8.22
N ALA A 162 -0.23 -5.22 7.48
CA ALA A 162 0.52 -4.08 8.04
C ALA A 162 -0.27 -3.38 9.14
N GLY A 163 -1.60 -3.22 8.98
CA GLY A 163 -2.47 -2.58 9.95
C GLY A 163 -2.85 -3.42 11.17
N THR A 164 -2.58 -4.72 11.17
CA THR A 164 -2.86 -5.62 12.30
C THR A 164 -1.58 -6.10 13.00
N HIS A 165 -0.44 -6.14 12.31
CA HIS A 165 0.84 -6.65 12.82
C HIS A 165 1.86 -5.56 13.14
N PHE A 166 1.47 -4.29 13.18
CA PHE A 166 2.37 -3.14 13.40
C PHE A 166 3.10 -3.16 14.74
N SER A 167 2.58 -3.84 15.74
CA SER A 167 3.18 -3.92 17.09
C SER A 167 4.48 -4.71 17.11
N LYS A 168 4.71 -5.57 16.12
CA LYS A 168 5.95 -6.33 15.93
C LYS A 168 6.71 -5.76 14.74
N SER A 169 7.96 -5.34 14.97
CA SER A 169 8.85 -4.97 13.87
C SER A 169 9.45 -6.20 13.21
N TYR A 170 9.27 -6.34 11.92
CA TYR A 170 9.90 -7.36 11.07
C TYR A 170 11.08 -6.80 10.29
N ILE A 171 11.41 -5.52 10.51
CA ILE A 171 12.54 -4.78 9.91
C ILE A 171 13.42 -4.18 11.01
N GLU A 172 14.60 -3.72 10.65
CA GLU A 172 15.41 -2.90 11.55
C GLU A 172 14.72 -1.54 11.79
N ASN A 173 14.50 -1.20 13.06
CA ASN A 173 13.80 0.02 13.48
C ASN A 173 14.40 0.56 14.78
N LYS A 174 15.68 0.93 14.73
CA LYS A 174 16.43 1.42 15.91
C LYS A 174 15.90 2.73 16.46
N GLU A 175 15.37 3.58 15.58
CA GLU A 175 14.81 4.88 15.91
C GLU A 175 13.43 4.78 16.59
N GLY A 176 12.81 3.60 16.58
CA GLY A 176 11.49 3.39 17.16
C GLY A 176 10.37 4.08 16.39
N THR A 177 10.55 4.35 15.09
CA THR A 177 9.52 4.93 14.23
C THR A 177 8.27 4.07 14.25
N SER A 178 7.09 4.67 14.41
CA SER A 178 5.83 3.93 14.39
C SER A 178 5.61 3.26 13.03
N LEU A 179 5.42 1.94 13.05
CA LEU A 179 5.10 1.13 11.87
C LEU A 179 3.59 0.99 11.66
N ARG A 180 2.79 1.58 12.57
CA ARG A 180 1.34 1.57 12.48
C ARG A 180 0.89 2.59 11.44
N PRO A 181 0.14 2.20 10.39
CA PRO A 181 -0.55 3.17 9.55
C PRO A 181 -1.62 3.90 10.38
N ASP A 182 -1.89 5.18 10.06
CA ASP A 182 -2.85 5.98 10.81
C ASP A 182 -4.29 5.72 10.36
N PHE A 183 -4.46 5.18 9.15
CA PHE A 183 -5.72 4.70 8.59
C PHE A 183 -5.47 3.64 7.52
N MET A 184 -6.51 2.86 7.18
CA MET A 184 -6.49 1.86 6.12
C MET A 184 -7.62 2.09 5.12
N MET A 185 -7.34 1.82 3.84
CA MET A 185 -8.32 1.76 2.76
C MET A 185 -8.16 0.44 2.02
N LEU A 186 -9.15 -0.43 2.12
CA LEU A 186 -9.10 -1.80 1.63
C LEU A 186 -10.12 -2.01 0.52
N VAL A 187 -9.65 -2.30 -0.68
CA VAL A 187 -10.45 -2.41 -1.89
C VAL A 187 -10.49 -3.86 -2.33
N TYR A 188 -11.67 -4.47 -2.30
CA TYR A 188 -11.91 -5.92 -2.52
C TYR A 188 -10.80 -6.81 -1.93
N PRO A 189 -10.47 -6.61 -0.64
CA PRO A 189 -9.28 -7.23 -0.07
C PRO A 189 -9.45 -8.73 0.12
N VAL A 190 -8.38 -9.48 -0.11
CA VAL A 190 -8.21 -10.76 0.59
C VAL A 190 -7.94 -10.41 2.06
N ILE A 191 -8.58 -11.11 2.99
CA ILE A 191 -8.44 -10.89 4.43
C ILE A 191 -8.05 -12.17 5.15
N SER A 192 -8.83 -13.23 4.92
CA SER A 192 -8.62 -14.51 5.58
C SER A 192 -7.70 -15.42 4.78
N MET A 193 -6.88 -16.19 5.49
CA MET A 193 -6.14 -17.32 4.92
C MET A 193 -6.76 -18.68 5.26
N GLN A 194 -7.93 -18.68 5.95
CA GLN A 194 -8.65 -19.91 6.26
C GLN A 194 -9.22 -20.54 4.98
N PRO A 195 -9.14 -21.87 4.83
CA PRO A 195 -9.50 -22.56 3.59
C PRO A 195 -10.92 -22.28 3.07
N GLU A 196 -11.86 -22.04 3.98
CA GLU A 196 -13.27 -21.82 3.67
C GLU A 196 -13.59 -20.43 3.14
N LEU A 197 -12.65 -19.47 3.25
CA LEU A 197 -12.89 -18.07 2.91
C LEU A 197 -11.83 -17.47 1.99
N THR A 198 -10.62 -17.99 2.03
CA THR A 198 -9.47 -17.40 1.35
C THR A 198 -9.58 -17.39 -0.18
N HIS A 199 -8.93 -16.42 -0.82
CA HIS A 199 -8.53 -16.60 -2.21
C HIS A 199 -7.35 -17.57 -2.26
N GLY A 200 -7.60 -18.81 -2.74
CA GLY A 200 -6.62 -19.91 -2.69
C GLY A 200 -5.26 -19.57 -3.33
N GLY A 201 -5.28 -18.87 -4.47
CA GLY A 201 -4.04 -18.46 -5.15
C GLY A 201 -3.18 -17.53 -4.28
N SER A 202 -3.77 -16.54 -3.62
CA SER A 202 -3.05 -15.62 -2.73
C SER A 202 -2.46 -16.36 -1.52
N ARG A 203 -3.24 -17.25 -0.91
CA ARG A 203 -2.76 -18.07 0.21
C ARG A 203 -1.57 -18.94 -0.21
N ASP A 204 -1.72 -19.68 -1.30
CA ASP A 204 -0.71 -20.66 -1.73
C ASP A 204 0.59 -19.96 -2.15
N ASN A 205 0.51 -18.77 -2.75
CA ASN A 205 1.68 -17.97 -3.08
C ASN A 205 2.38 -17.44 -1.81
N LEU A 206 1.62 -16.87 -0.88
CA LEU A 206 2.19 -16.26 0.34
C LEU A 206 2.69 -17.32 1.32
N LEU A 207 1.87 -18.32 1.64
CA LEU A 207 2.11 -19.26 2.72
C LEU A 207 2.58 -20.64 2.25
N GLY A 208 2.35 -20.98 0.98
CA GLY A 208 2.56 -22.31 0.44
C GLY A 208 1.30 -23.18 0.56
N LYS A 209 1.21 -24.20 -0.29
CA LYS A 209 0.04 -25.12 -0.37
C LYS A 209 -0.22 -25.90 0.93
N ASN A 210 0.85 -26.14 1.70
CA ASN A 210 0.80 -26.93 2.94
C ASN A 210 1.07 -26.01 4.16
N ALA A 211 0.52 -24.80 4.17
CA ALA A 211 0.68 -23.89 5.30
C ALA A 211 0.14 -24.51 6.59
N SER A 212 0.88 -24.34 7.69
CA SER A 212 0.43 -24.80 9.01
C SER A 212 -0.77 -23.99 9.51
N SER A 213 -1.54 -24.57 10.43
CA SER A 213 -2.66 -23.87 11.07
C SER A 213 -2.24 -22.57 11.74
N GLU A 214 -1.04 -22.53 12.33
CA GLU A 214 -0.48 -21.34 12.97
C GLU A 214 -0.22 -20.22 11.94
N LEU A 215 0.28 -20.56 10.75
CA LEU A 215 0.46 -19.57 9.67
C LEU A 215 -0.87 -19.09 9.11
N LEU A 216 -1.83 -20.00 8.91
CA LEU A 216 -3.19 -19.64 8.50
C LEU A 216 -3.84 -18.69 9.50
N GLU A 217 -3.71 -18.98 10.79
CA GLU A 217 -4.24 -18.15 11.87
C GLU A 217 -3.54 -16.79 11.91
N LEU A 218 -2.20 -16.77 11.85
CA LEU A 218 -1.39 -15.55 11.92
C LEU A 218 -1.72 -14.59 10.77
N PHE A 219 -1.91 -15.10 9.55
CA PHE A 219 -2.18 -14.28 8.36
C PHE A 219 -3.67 -14.13 8.03
N SER A 220 -4.58 -14.63 8.86
CA SER A 220 -6.01 -14.33 8.80
C SER A 220 -6.26 -13.03 9.57
N ASN A 221 -6.31 -11.90 8.84
CA ASN A 221 -6.28 -10.57 9.44
C ASN A 221 -7.52 -10.27 10.30
N GLU A 222 -8.66 -10.87 10.02
CA GLU A 222 -9.87 -10.76 10.85
C GLU A 222 -9.65 -11.27 12.29
N LYS A 223 -8.71 -12.20 12.46
CA LYS A 223 -8.35 -12.77 13.76
C LYS A 223 -7.28 -11.96 14.51
N GLN A 224 -6.63 -11.01 13.82
CA GLN A 224 -5.52 -10.22 14.35
C GLN A 224 -5.96 -8.79 14.74
N VAL A 225 -7.24 -8.46 14.59
CA VAL A 225 -7.78 -7.14 14.93
C VAL A 225 -7.71 -6.90 16.44
N THR A 226 -7.19 -5.73 16.82
CA THR A 226 -7.13 -5.24 18.21
C THR A 226 -7.76 -3.85 18.29
N GLU A 227 -7.98 -3.34 19.50
CA GLU A 227 -8.45 -1.96 19.73
C GLU A 227 -7.50 -0.89 19.15
N LYS A 228 -6.24 -1.26 18.86
CA LYS A 228 -5.24 -0.36 18.27
C LYS A 228 -5.17 -0.48 16.74
N THR A 229 -5.95 -1.37 16.12
CA THR A 229 -6.04 -1.46 14.66
C THR A 229 -6.51 -0.11 14.10
N PRO A 230 -5.95 0.39 12.98
CA PRO A 230 -6.32 1.70 12.43
C PRO A 230 -7.79 1.78 12.01
N ARG A 231 -8.36 3.00 12.05
CA ARG A 231 -9.65 3.28 11.40
C ARG A 231 -9.58 2.85 9.93
N THR A 232 -10.68 2.27 9.43
CA THR A 232 -10.63 1.54 8.15
C THR A 232 -11.81 1.90 7.26
N PHE A 233 -11.52 2.14 5.98
CA PHE A 233 -12.52 2.13 4.91
C PHE A 233 -12.42 0.83 4.12
N LEU A 234 -13.56 0.19 3.86
CA LEU A 234 -13.69 -1.02 3.06
C LEU A 234 -14.62 -0.79 1.88
N THR A 235 -14.29 -1.36 0.73
CA THR A 235 -15.20 -1.38 -0.41
C THR A 235 -15.08 -2.70 -1.16
N HIS A 236 -16.24 -3.27 -1.59
CA HIS A 236 -16.30 -4.56 -2.26
C HIS A 236 -17.54 -4.67 -3.15
N ALA A 237 -17.49 -5.47 -4.21
CA ALA A 237 -18.67 -5.85 -4.98
C ALA A 237 -19.23 -7.18 -4.46
N GLN A 238 -20.56 -7.27 -4.30
CA GLN A 238 -21.23 -8.47 -3.84
C GLN A 238 -21.06 -9.65 -4.80
N ASP A 239 -20.95 -9.36 -6.11
CA ASP A 239 -20.82 -10.33 -7.18
C ASP A 239 -19.35 -10.63 -7.56
N ASP A 240 -18.39 -10.31 -6.66
CA ASP A 240 -16.98 -10.67 -6.82
C ASP A 240 -16.82 -12.20 -6.80
N ASP A 241 -16.40 -12.73 -7.93
CA ASP A 241 -16.24 -14.18 -8.18
C ASP A 241 -14.81 -14.69 -8.00
N VAL A 242 -13.88 -13.79 -7.62
CA VAL A 242 -12.46 -14.11 -7.35
C VAL A 242 -12.16 -14.06 -5.86
N VAL A 243 -12.52 -12.95 -5.20
CA VAL A 243 -12.40 -12.78 -3.76
C VAL A 243 -13.78 -12.55 -3.17
N SER A 244 -14.27 -13.53 -2.43
CA SER A 244 -15.61 -13.42 -1.82
C SER A 244 -15.72 -12.17 -0.94
N VAL A 245 -16.84 -11.44 -1.10
CA VAL A 245 -17.21 -10.27 -0.28
C VAL A 245 -17.19 -10.58 1.22
N GLU A 246 -17.35 -11.86 1.60
CA GLU A 246 -17.24 -12.31 2.98
C GLU A 246 -15.90 -11.96 3.65
N ASN A 247 -14.81 -11.79 2.88
CA ASN A 247 -13.54 -11.28 3.40
C ASN A 247 -13.73 -9.90 4.04
N SER A 248 -14.35 -8.96 3.33
CA SER A 248 -14.63 -7.62 3.83
C SER A 248 -15.63 -7.62 4.99
N LEU A 249 -16.68 -8.44 4.90
CA LEU A 249 -17.69 -8.57 5.94
C LEU A 249 -17.07 -9.06 7.26
N ARG A 250 -16.26 -10.12 7.23
CA ARG A 250 -15.57 -10.65 8.41
C ARG A 250 -14.61 -9.68 9.04
N PHE A 251 -13.87 -8.92 8.21
CA PHE A 251 -12.95 -7.93 8.73
C PHE A 251 -13.71 -6.75 9.39
N TYR A 252 -14.78 -6.29 8.77
CA TYR A 252 -15.66 -5.26 9.35
C TYR A 252 -16.25 -5.70 10.69
N GLU A 253 -16.76 -6.94 10.78
CA GLU A 253 -17.27 -7.53 12.03
C GLU A 253 -16.19 -7.54 13.12
N ALA A 254 -14.96 -7.93 12.77
CA ALA A 254 -13.84 -7.96 13.70
C ALA A 254 -13.45 -6.56 14.18
N LEU A 255 -13.41 -5.56 13.29
CA LEU A 255 -13.16 -4.16 13.63
C LEU A 255 -14.23 -3.64 14.59
N LYS A 256 -15.51 -3.86 14.26
CA LYS A 256 -16.65 -3.47 15.10
C LYS A 256 -16.57 -4.11 16.50
N ALA A 257 -16.24 -5.40 16.58
CA ALA A 257 -16.10 -6.12 17.84
C ALA A 257 -15.00 -5.55 18.76
N LYS A 258 -14.02 -4.85 18.19
CA LYS A 258 -12.92 -4.16 18.90
C LYS A 258 -13.12 -2.65 19.03
N ASN A 259 -14.31 -2.14 18.70
CA ASN A 259 -14.65 -0.70 18.72
C ASN A 259 -13.71 0.16 17.85
N VAL A 260 -13.18 -0.42 16.76
CA VAL A 260 -12.42 0.31 15.75
C VAL A 260 -13.39 0.95 14.77
N SER A 261 -13.22 2.25 14.50
CA SER A 261 -14.02 2.97 13.50
C SER A 261 -13.80 2.36 12.12
N ALA A 262 -14.91 1.97 11.47
CA ALA A 262 -14.86 1.38 10.14
C ALA A 262 -16.11 1.74 9.33
N ASP A 263 -15.88 2.14 8.08
CA ASP A 263 -16.92 2.32 7.07
C ASP A 263 -16.78 1.24 5.99
N MET A 264 -17.92 0.71 5.52
CA MET A 264 -17.92 -0.29 4.48
C MET A 264 -18.99 0.03 3.42
N HIS A 265 -18.53 0.12 2.17
CA HIS A 265 -19.37 0.37 1.01
C HIS A 265 -19.45 -0.88 0.13
N LEU A 266 -20.64 -1.42 -0.04
CA LEU A 266 -20.88 -2.60 -0.88
C LEU A 266 -21.65 -2.23 -2.13
N PHE A 267 -21.16 -2.71 -3.27
CA PHE A 267 -21.85 -2.61 -4.56
C PHE A 267 -22.50 -3.94 -4.91
N SER A 268 -23.71 -3.90 -5.42
CA SER A 268 -24.43 -5.13 -5.82
C SER A 268 -23.77 -5.83 -7.01
N LYS A 269 -23.10 -5.05 -7.87
CA LYS A 269 -22.40 -5.52 -9.08
C LYS A 269 -21.08 -4.78 -9.25
N GLY A 270 -20.12 -5.46 -9.90
CA GLY A 270 -18.81 -4.89 -10.18
C GLY A 270 -17.74 -5.93 -10.44
N LYS A 271 -17.92 -7.14 -9.96
CA LYS A 271 -16.94 -8.23 -9.99
C LYS A 271 -15.61 -7.85 -9.36
N HIS A 272 -14.61 -8.72 -9.48
CA HIS A 272 -13.25 -8.40 -9.06
C HIS A 272 -12.62 -7.39 -10.02
N GLY A 273 -11.96 -6.34 -9.49
CA GLY A 273 -11.32 -5.31 -10.33
C GLY A 273 -12.26 -4.18 -10.79
N TYR A 274 -13.46 -4.02 -10.24
CA TYR A 274 -14.41 -2.94 -10.59
C TYR A 274 -13.82 -1.51 -10.59
N PRO A 275 -12.77 -1.16 -9.82
CA PRO A 275 -12.15 0.14 -9.92
C PRO A 275 -11.50 0.44 -11.27
N LEU A 276 -11.27 -0.59 -12.08
CA LEU A 276 -10.67 -0.44 -13.41
C LEU A 276 -11.70 0.01 -14.47
N GLU A 277 -13.00 -0.16 -14.16
CA GLU A 277 -14.12 0.22 -15.01
C GLU A 277 -14.75 1.52 -14.52
N PRO A 278 -14.51 2.68 -15.17
CA PRO A 278 -14.95 4.00 -14.67
C PRO A 278 -16.46 4.15 -14.50
N ALA A 279 -17.24 3.29 -15.14
CA ALA A 279 -18.70 3.38 -15.16
C ALA A 279 -19.39 2.53 -14.08
N ALA A 280 -18.70 1.63 -13.42
CA ALA A 280 -19.34 0.64 -12.55
C ALA A 280 -19.65 1.16 -11.14
N SER A 281 -18.86 2.10 -10.62
CA SER A 281 -19.06 2.67 -9.28
C SER A 281 -18.27 3.94 -9.08
N ASN A 282 -18.77 4.86 -8.27
CA ASN A 282 -18.01 6.04 -7.82
C ASN A 282 -17.20 5.73 -6.55
N TRP A 283 -16.66 4.51 -6.44
CA TRP A 283 -15.96 4.03 -5.25
C TRP A 283 -14.87 4.99 -4.75
N LEU A 284 -14.15 5.63 -5.66
CA LEU A 284 -13.08 6.58 -5.30
C LEU A 284 -13.67 7.89 -4.75
N GLY A 285 -14.86 8.30 -5.22
CA GLY A 285 -15.63 9.40 -4.63
C GLY A 285 -16.05 9.07 -3.20
N ASP A 286 -16.46 7.82 -2.94
CA ASP A 286 -16.80 7.36 -1.58
C ASP A 286 -15.56 7.36 -0.67
N VAL A 287 -14.39 6.94 -1.18
CA VAL A 287 -13.10 7.05 -0.46
C VAL A 287 -12.82 8.50 -0.09
N PHE A 288 -12.91 9.45 -1.03
CA PHE A 288 -12.64 10.86 -0.72
C PHE A 288 -13.67 11.48 0.22
N LYS A 289 -14.94 11.07 0.12
CA LYS A 289 -15.96 11.48 1.08
C LYS A 289 -15.60 11.01 2.49
N TRP A 290 -15.26 9.74 2.65
CA TRP A 290 -14.79 9.20 3.92
C TRP A 290 -13.52 9.91 4.41
N MET A 291 -12.53 10.13 3.54
CA MET A 291 -11.31 10.87 3.92
C MET A 291 -11.63 12.28 4.42
N LYS A 292 -12.60 12.96 3.82
CA LYS A 292 -13.04 14.28 4.27
C LYS A 292 -13.72 14.21 5.65
N GLU A 293 -14.60 13.25 5.88
CA GLU A 293 -15.25 12.99 7.18
C GLU A 293 -14.23 12.64 8.27
N GLN A 294 -13.08 12.07 7.87
CA GLN A 294 -11.97 11.74 8.77
C GLN A 294 -10.90 12.85 8.88
N GLU A 295 -11.14 14.03 8.30
CA GLU A 295 -10.21 15.17 8.27
C GLU A 295 -8.84 14.82 7.63
N LEU A 296 -8.84 13.94 6.62
CA LEU A 296 -7.67 13.51 5.87
C LEU A 296 -7.49 14.27 4.54
N VAL A 297 -8.50 14.99 4.09
CA VAL A 297 -8.47 15.90 2.93
C VAL A 297 -9.34 17.12 3.20
N ASP A 298 -9.10 18.22 2.45
CA ASP A 298 -9.86 19.49 2.55
C ASP A 298 -11.34 19.37 2.13
#